data_580c6df4cb0d6608cb7f8f4db6d94c95
#
_entry.id   580c6df4cb0d6608cb7f8f4db6d94c95
#
_cell.length_a   1.000
_cell.length_b   1.000
_cell.length_c   1.000
_cell.angle_alpha   90.00
_cell.angle_beta   90.00
_cell.angle_gamma   90.00
#
_symmetry.space_group_name_H-M   'P 1'
#
loop_
_entity.id
_entity.type
_entity.pdbx_description
1 polymer ?
#
loop_
_entity_poly.entity_id
_entity_poly.type
_entity_poly.pdbx_seq_one_letter_code
_entity_poly.pdbx_strand_id
1 'polypeptide(L)'
;HFRIVQVNTDGVMAEVKAGEEETFRRIVDEWCVLYKYEVSSHEVQELVQLNVNNYYMVDEEGVTVKGASFSLNRDYFNDKAVCKKALPLSVVRKCDPLEIMQDINDIQDYLILIKTTDTFPYLYDTLSGECTESRCIRCIAAKPNGKLAKLAGVRFVNYVKMRSSKDK
;
A
#
# COMPACT_ATOMS: atom_id res chain seq x y z
N HIS A 1 10.51 -27.77 14.69
CA HIS A 1 9.51 -27.63 13.64
C HIS A 1 9.49 -26.16 13.18
N PHE A 2 9.81 -25.95 11.89
CA PHE A 2 9.78 -24.62 11.27
C PHE A 2 8.39 -24.40 10.66
N ARG A 3 7.86 -23.19 10.80
CA ARG A 3 6.60 -22.83 10.19
C ARG A 3 6.84 -22.08 8.88
N ILE A 4 6.46 -22.67 7.77
CA ILE A 4 6.51 -21.96 6.49
C ILE A 4 5.44 -20.88 6.48
N VAL A 5 5.86 -19.64 6.26
CA VAL A 5 5.00 -18.46 6.21
C VAL A 5 4.60 -18.15 4.78
N GLN A 6 5.55 -18.24 3.86
CA GLN A 6 5.33 -17.95 2.45
C GLN A 6 6.25 -18.78 1.57
N VAL A 7 5.74 -19.17 0.42
CA VAL A 7 6.51 -19.79 -0.67
C VAL A 7 6.14 -19.07 -1.97
N ASN A 8 7.13 -18.70 -2.74
CA ASN A 8 6.99 -18.21 -4.10
C ASN A 8 8.00 -18.90 -5.02
N THR A 9 8.05 -18.50 -6.30
CA THR A 9 8.98 -19.10 -7.29
C THR A 9 10.44 -18.92 -6.91
N ASP A 10 10.79 -17.88 -6.16
CA ASP A 10 12.16 -17.44 -5.96
C ASP A 10 12.61 -17.58 -4.50
N GLY A 11 11.73 -18.00 -3.60
CA GLY A 11 12.09 -18.09 -2.20
C GLY A 11 11.06 -18.69 -1.27
N VAL A 12 11.53 -19.01 -0.09
CA VAL A 12 10.75 -19.53 1.02
C VAL A 12 10.99 -18.62 2.22
N MET A 13 9.93 -18.24 2.90
CA MET A 13 10.00 -17.55 4.19
C MET A 13 9.50 -18.48 5.28
N ALA A 14 10.29 -18.65 6.31
CA ALA A 14 9.98 -19.51 7.43
C ALA A 14 10.13 -18.77 8.75
N GLU A 15 9.24 -19.06 9.68
CA GLU A 15 9.39 -18.68 11.08
C GLU A 15 10.24 -19.73 11.78
N VAL A 16 11.37 -19.28 12.32
CA VAL A 16 12.35 -20.11 13.03
C VAL A 16 12.33 -19.69 14.49
N LYS A 17 12.22 -20.65 15.39
CA LYS A 17 12.28 -20.36 16.82
C LYS A 17 13.69 -20.01 17.24
N ALA A 18 13.80 -19.09 18.20
CA ALA A 18 15.08 -18.74 18.80
C ALA A 18 15.83 -19.98 19.31
N GLY A 19 17.09 -20.10 18.85
CA GLY A 19 17.96 -21.25 19.13
C GLY A 19 17.86 -22.40 18.12
N GLU A 20 17.00 -22.32 17.12
CA GLU A 20 16.89 -23.32 16.04
C GLU A 20 17.46 -22.82 14.70
N GLU A 21 18.03 -21.61 14.67
CA GLU A 21 18.53 -20.95 13.46
C GLU A 21 19.64 -21.76 12.77
N GLU A 22 20.57 -22.29 13.56
CA GLU A 22 21.68 -23.09 13.05
C GLU A 22 21.20 -24.41 12.43
N THR A 23 20.19 -25.02 13.06
CA THR A 23 19.55 -26.22 12.51
C THR A 23 18.84 -25.92 11.19
N PHE A 24 18.16 -24.79 11.11
CA PHE A 24 17.49 -24.35 9.88
C PHE A 24 18.50 -24.10 8.76
N ARG A 25 19.59 -23.36 9.04
CA ARG A 25 20.66 -23.10 8.07
C ARG A 25 21.28 -24.40 7.56
N ARG A 26 21.61 -25.34 8.44
CA ARG A 26 22.14 -26.62 8.04
C ARG A 26 21.24 -27.38 7.08
N ILE A 27 19.93 -27.39 7.32
CA ILE A 27 18.95 -28.02 6.42
C ILE A 27 18.94 -27.35 5.05
N VAL A 28 18.98 -26.02 5.02
CA VAL A 28 19.03 -25.25 3.76
C VAL A 28 20.34 -25.55 3.01
N ASP A 29 21.47 -25.59 3.70
CA ASP A 29 22.77 -25.86 3.10
C ASP A 29 22.86 -27.30 2.52
N GLU A 30 22.37 -28.28 3.26
CA GLU A 30 22.26 -29.66 2.79
C GLU A 30 21.39 -29.76 1.52
N TRP A 31 20.26 -29.02 1.50
CA TRP A 31 19.40 -28.97 0.34
C TRP A 31 20.07 -28.27 -0.85
N CYS A 32 20.81 -27.18 -0.63
CA CYS A 32 21.54 -26.45 -1.65
C CYS A 32 22.62 -27.33 -2.29
N VAL A 33 23.37 -28.11 -1.47
CA VAL A 33 24.39 -29.05 -1.96
C VAL A 33 23.75 -30.16 -2.81
N LEU A 34 22.63 -30.71 -2.33
CA LEU A 34 21.96 -31.84 -3.02
C LEU A 34 21.40 -31.41 -4.40
N TYR A 35 20.82 -30.23 -4.50
CA TYR A 35 20.18 -29.76 -5.72
C TYR A 35 21.01 -28.76 -6.53
N LYS A 36 22.23 -28.44 -6.08
CA LYS A 36 23.14 -27.49 -6.72
C LYS A 36 22.53 -26.10 -6.90
N TYR A 37 21.82 -25.61 -5.89
CA TYR A 37 21.33 -24.26 -5.83
C TYR A 37 22.22 -23.39 -4.94
N GLU A 38 22.21 -22.10 -5.26
CA GLU A 38 22.72 -21.05 -4.38
C GLU A 38 21.56 -20.26 -3.85
N VAL A 39 21.49 -20.04 -2.53
CA VAL A 39 20.47 -19.21 -1.89
C VAL A 39 21.11 -18.14 -1.03
N SER A 40 20.54 -16.94 -1.05
CA SER A 40 20.81 -15.91 -0.06
C SER A 40 19.76 -15.99 1.04
N SER A 41 20.16 -15.81 2.29
CA SER A 41 19.26 -15.75 3.43
C SER A 41 19.27 -14.35 4.02
N HIS A 42 18.08 -13.84 4.34
CA HIS A 42 17.88 -12.58 5.03
C HIS A 42 17.03 -12.82 6.26
N GLU A 43 17.41 -12.19 7.36
CA GLU A 43 16.65 -12.26 8.60
C GLU A 43 15.63 -11.13 8.62
N VAL A 44 14.36 -11.47 8.87
CA VAL A 44 13.25 -10.55 8.93
C VAL A 44 12.73 -10.50 10.35
N GLN A 45 12.70 -9.32 10.95
CA GLN A 45 12.24 -9.10 12.31
C GLN A 45 10.70 -9.04 12.40
N GLU A 46 10.08 -8.37 11.44
CA GLU A 46 8.62 -8.25 11.36
C GLU A 46 8.15 -8.38 9.91
N LEU A 47 7.08 -9.13 9.72
CA LEU A 47 6.40 -9.27 8.43
C LEU A 47 4.92 -8.92 8.60
N VAL A 48 4.44 -7.96 7.83
CA VAL A 48 3.01 -7.69 7.70
C VAL A 48 2.59 -7.98 6.27
N GLN A 49 1.79 -9.01 6.12
CA GLN A 49 1.42 -9.56 4.84
C GLN A 49 -0.08 -9.52 4.62
N LEU A 50 -0.50 -8.91 3.51
CA LEU A 50 -1.86 -8.98 3.02
C LEU A 50 -2.05 -10.22 2.12
N ASN A 51 -1.07 -10.46 1.25
CA ASN A 51 -0.94 -11.63 0.39
C ASN A 51 0.51 -11.71 -0.14
N VAL A 52 0.84 -12.76 -0.91
CA VAL A 52 2.20 -13.01 -1.41
C VAL A 52 2.79 -11.88 -2.26
N ASN A 53 1.96 -11.00 -2.80
CA ASN A 53 2.38 -9.88 -3.65
C ASN A 53 2.24 -8.52 -2.96
N ASN A 54 1.67 -8.47 -1.76
CA ASN A 54 1.48 -7.24 -1.00
C ASN A 54 1.86 -7.46 0.46
N TYR A 55 3.03 -6.99 0.81
CA TYR A 55 3.57 -7.09 2.17
C TYR A 55 4.61 -6.00 2.43
N TYR A 56 4.93 -5.78 3.68
CA TYR A 56 6.16 -5.11 4.08
C TYR A 56 6.90 -5.95 5.13
N MET A 57 8.21 -5.84 5.09
CA MET A 57 9.14 -6.50 5.99
C MET A 57 9.97 -5.44 6.70
N VAL A 58 10.30 -5.71 7.94
CA VAL A 58 11.26 -4.94 8.73
C VAL A 58 12.46 -5.84 8.99
N ASP A 59 13.62 -5.36 8.62
CA ASP A 59 14.92 -5.99 8.86
C ASP A 59 15.89 -4.97 9.46
N GLU A 60 17.17 -5.33 9.59
CA GLU A 60 18.19 -4.42 10.12
C GLU A 60 18.49 -3.23 9.20
N GLU A 61 18.23 -3.36 7.90
CA GLU A 61 18.46 -2.31 6.91
C GLU A 61 17.28 -1.32 6.85
N GLY A 62 16.11 -1.71 7.38
CA GLY A 62 14.92 -0.84 7.44
C GLY A 62 13.62 -1.51 7.03
N VAL A 63 12.80 -0.81 6.25
CA VAL A 63 11.49 -1.29 5.80
C VAL A 63 11.50 -1.56 4.31
N THR A 64 11.34 -2.81 3.93
CA THR A 64 11.12 -3.23 2.55
C THR A 64 9.63 -3.38 2.28
N VAL A 65 9.14 -2.74 1.22
CA VAL A 65 7.72 -2.73 0.85
C VAL A 65 7.54 -3.38 -0.52
N LYS A 66 6.61 -4.33 -0.62
CA LYS A 66 6.22 -4.95 -1.89
C LYS A 66 4.74 -4.82 -2.15
N GLY A 67 4.40 -4.52 -3.40
CA GLY A 67 3.04 -4.49 -3.92
C GLY A 67 2.36 -3.12 -3.87
N ALA A 68 1.34 -2.98 -4.71
CA ALA A 68 0.65 -1.70 -4.93
C ALA A 68 -0.10 -1.19 -3.70
N SER A 69 -0.45 -2.06 -2.75
CA SER A 69 -1.17 -1.67 -1.53
C SER A 69 -0.30 -0.87 -0.56
N PHE A 70 1.01 -1.09 -0.57
CA PHE A 70 1.94 -0.46 0.37
C PHE A 70 3.01 0.37 -0.32
N SER A 71 3.41 0.03 -1.56
CA SER A 71 4.46 0.75 -2.26
C SER A 71 3.97 2.11 -2.77
N LEU A 72 4.85 3.10 -2.65
CA LEU A 72 4.70 4.37 -3.36
C LEU A 72 5.22 4.20 -4.78
N ASN A 73 4.40 4.53 -5.76
CA ASN A 73 4.88 4.63 -7.12
C ASN A 73 5.76 5.89 -7.25
N ARG A 74 6.94 5.77 -7.86
CA ARG A 74 7.83 6.91 -8.12
C ARG A 74 7.21 7.88 -9.14
N ASP A 75 6.30 7.38 -9.97
CA ASP A 75 5.62 8.16 -11.01
C ASP A 75 4.29 8.71 -10.49
N TYR A 76 4.28 9.87 -9.94
CA TYR A 76 3.21 10.87 -9.73
C TYR A 76 1.77 10.43 -9.37
N PHE A 77 1.42 9.14 -9.38
CA PHE A 77 0.04 8.64 -9.24
C PHE A 77 -0.22 7.85 -7.96
N ASN A 78 0.29 8.37 -6.85
CA ASN A 78 -0.03 7.75 -5.56
C ASN A 78 -1.41 8.21 -5.09
N ASP A 79 -2.36 7.27 -5.08
CA ASP A 79 -3.64 7.46 -4.41
C ASP A 79 -3.45 7.21 -2.91
N LYS A 80 -3.87 8.18 -2.09
CA LYS A 80 -3.77 8.11 -0.61
C LYS A 80 -2.36 7.75 -0.12
N ALA A 81 -1.36 8.45 -0.64
CA ALA A 81 0.04 8.20 -0.31
C ALA A 81 0.30 8.27 1.20
N VAL A 82 -0.43 9.12 1.94
CA VAL A 82 -0.36 9.22 3.39
C VAL A 82 -0.57 7.87 4.09
N CYS A 83 -1.52 7.06 3.65
CA CYS A 83 -1.77 5.75 4.24
C CYS A 83 -0.59 4.78 3.95
N LYS A 84 -0.05 4.84 2.75
CA LYS A 84 1.08 3.99 2.34
C LYS A 84 2.38 4.34 3.08
N LYS A 85 2.54 5.61 3.46
CA LYS A 85 3.66 6.09 4.28
C LYS A 85 3.45 5.74 5.76
N ALA A 86 2.24 5.99 6.27
CA ALA A 86 1.95 5.87 7.69
C ALA A 86 1.93 4.41 8.18
N LEU A 87 1.32 3.50 7.42
CA LEU A 87 1.15 2.12 7.85
C LEU A 87 2.48 1.39 8.15
N PRO A 88 3.47 1.36 7.25
CA PRO A 88 4.74 0.71 7.57
C PRO A 88 5.46 1.36 8.76
N LEU A 89 5.45 2.70 8.82
CA LEU A 89 6.11 3.42 9.90
C LEU A 89 5.44 3.20 11.26
N SER A 90 4.12 3.06 11.31
CA SER A 90 3.38 2.81 12.55
C SER A 90 3.73 1.46 13.15
N VAL A 91 3.97 0.44 12.32
CA VAL A 91 4.42 -0.87 12.78
C VAL A 91 5.83 -0.80 13.34
N VAL A 92 6.76 -0.18 12.62
CA VAL A 92 8.15 0.01 13.10
C VAL A 92 8.19 0.76 14.42
N ARG A 93 7.40 1.84 14.53
CA ARG A 93 7.35 2.69 15.73
C ARG A 93 6.42 2.16 16.83
N LYS A 94 5.63 1.11 16.53
CA LYS A 94 4.62 0.53 17.45
C LYS A 94 3.64 1.58 17.98
N CYS A 95 3.16 2.46 17.10
CA CYS A 95 2.24 3.55 17.43
C CYS A 95 1.02 3.57 16.50
N ASP A 96 0.02 4.39 16.83
CA ASP A 96 -1.17 4.55 15.99
C ASP A 96 -0.77 5.17 14.62
N PRO A 97 -1.19 4.60 13.47
CA PRO A 97 -0.99 5.21 12.16
C PRO A 97 -1.47 6.67 12.07
N LEU A 98 -2.49 7.05 12.84
CA LEU A 98 -2.99 8.43 12.89
C LEU A 98 -1.96 9.40 13.46
N GLU A 99 -1.14 8.98 14.41
CA GLU A 99 -0.05 9.81 14.95
C GLU A 99 0.98 10.10 13.85
N ILE A 100 1.37 9.07 13.09
CA ILE A 100 2.30 9.25 11.95
C ILE A 100 1.69 10.18 10.89
N MET A 101 0.39 10.03 10.61
CA MET A 101 -0.28 10.86 9.61
C MET A 101 -0.30 12.34 10.00
N GLN A 102 -0.33 12.67 11.29
CA GLN A 102 -0.29 14.07 11.75
C GLN A 102 1.06 14.75 11.47
N ASP A 103 2.13 13.97 11.39
CA ASP A 103 3.47 14.46 11.08
C ASP A 103 3.71 14.65 9.57
N ILE A 104 2.85 14.08 8.72
CA ILE A 104 2.97 14.20 7.26
C ILE A 104 2.31 15.52 6.82
N ASN A 105 3.13 16.49 6.43
CA ASN A 105 2.69 17.84 6.11
C ASN A 105 2.48 18.11 4.61
N ASP A 106 2.84 17.16 3.73
CA ASP A 106 2.63 17.34 2.30
C ASP A 106 1.16 17.05 1.94
N ILE A 107 0.45 18.10 1.52
CA ILE A 107 -0.95 18.00 1.10
C ILE A 107 -1.14 17.00 -0.05
N GLN A 108 -0.14 16.81 -0.88
CA GLN A 108 -0.21 15.87 -2.01
C GLN A 108 -0.37 14.43 -1.55
N ASP A 109 0.13 14.08 -0.38
CA ASP A 109 0.00 12.75 0.20
C ASP A 109 -1.45 12.40 0.58
N TYR A 110 -2.27 13.42 0.83
CA TYR A 110 -3.69 13.27 1.20
C TYR A 110 -4.64 13.26 0.01
N LEU A 111 -4.13 13.46 -1.19
CA LEU A 111 -4.98 13.52 -2.38
C LEU A 111 -5.52 12.13 -2.74
N ILE A 112 -6.80 12.14 -3.13
CA ILE A 112 -7.49 11.00 -3.70
C ILE A 112 -7.43 11.12 -5.22
N LEU A 113 -7.06 10.04 -5.88
CA LEU A 113 -7.00 9.99 -7.33
C LEU A 113 -8.32 9.45 -7.88
N ILE A 114 -9.03 10.28 -8.63
CA ILE A 114 -10.25 9.89 -9.32
C ILE A 114 -9.96 9.80 -10.81
N LYS A 115 -10.19 8.60 -11.38
CA LYS A 115 -10.01 8.33 -12.81
C LYS A 115 -11.37 8.21 -13.50
N THR A 116 -11.49 8.79 -14.67
CA THR A 116 -12.58 8.53 -15.61
C THR A 116 -12.32 7.25 -16.39
N THR A 117 -13.32 6.80 -17.12
CA THR A 117 -13.23 5.66 -18.04
C THR A 117 -13.77 6.09 -19.40
N ASP A 118 -13.50 5.31 -20.44
CA ASP A 118 -14.03 5.63 -21.79
C ASP A 118 -15.57 5.62 -21.82
N THR A 119 -16.20 4.82 -20.95
CA THR A 119 -17.66 4.82 -20.78
C THR A 119 -18.17 6.05 -20.04
N PHE A 120 -17.36 6.59 -19.11
CA PHE A 120 -17.68 7.77 -18.30
C PHE A 120 -16.51 8.75 -18.35
N PRO A 121 -16.37 9.49 -19.47
CA PRO A 121 -15.20 10.32 -19.73
C PRO A 121 -15.15 11.62 -18.92
N TYR A 122 -16.25 12.00 -18.31
CA TYR A 122 -16.37 13.28 -17.61
C TYR A 122 -16.48 13.09 -16.09
N LEU A 123 -15.96 14.08 -15.37
CA LEU A 123 -16.21 14.25 -13.94
C LEU A 123 -17.03 15.54 -13.75
N TYR A 124 -18.07 15.43 -12.94
CA TYR A 124 -18.99 16.51 -12.66
C TYR A 124 -19.01 16.82 -11.17
N ASP A 125 -18.76 18.09 -10.83
CA ASP A 125 -18.91 18.58 -9.47
C ASP A 125 -20.36 18.99 -9.23
N THR A 126 -21.05 18.30 -8.33
CA THR A 126 -22.46 18.53 -8.05
C THR A 126 -22.72 19.83 -7.29
N LEU A 127 -21.68 20.47 -6.72
CA LEU A 127 -21.81 21.74 -6.01
C LEU A 127 -21.59 22.95 -6.92
N SER A 128 -20.53 22.92 -7.74
CA SER A 128 -20.21 24.02 -8.65
C SER A 128 -20.97 23.93 -9.97
N GLY A 129 -21.44 22.75 -10.34
CA GLY A 129 -22.01 22.49 -11.65
C GLY A 129 -20.97 22.35 -12.76
N GLU A 130 -19.68 22.36 -12.42
CA GLU A 130 -18.60 22.27 -13.39
C GLU A 130 -18.37 20.84 -13.86
N CYS A 131 -18.08 20.72 -15.16
CA CYS A 131 -17.72 19.47 -15.80
C CYS A 131 -16.30 19.55 -16.33
N THR A 132 -15.51 18.51 -16.10
CA THR A 132 -14.14 18.41 -16.62
C THR A 132 -13.96 17.18 -17.48
N GLU A 133 -13.29 17.34 -18.61
CA GLU A 133 -12.90 16.26 -19.52
C GLU A 133 -11.58 15.59 -19.09
N SER A 134 -11.00 15.98 -17.96
CA SER A 134 -9.76 15.41 -17.49
C SER A 134 -9.93 13.92 -17.17
N ARG A 135 -9.08 13.08 -17.75
CA ARG A 135 -9.09 11.63 -17.50
C ARG A 135 -8.71 11.25 -16.07
N CYS A 136 -8.13 12.19 -15.34
CA CYS A 136 -7.68 11.96 -13.97
C CYS A 136 -7.63 13.28 -13.22
N ILE A 137 -8.27 13.33 -12.07
CA ILE A 137 -8.17 14.48 -11.16
C ILE A 137 -7.69 14.02 -9.78
N ARG A 138 -6.90 14.88 -9.16
CA ARG A 138 -6.55 14.77 -7.74
C ARG A 138 -7.50 15.63 -6.94
N CYS A 139 -8.08 15.04 -5.91
CA CYS A 139 -9.09 15.67 -5.07
C CYS A 139 -8.73 15.57 -3.61
N ILE A 140 -9.08 16.60 -2.85
CA ILE A 140 -9.09 16.57 -1.40
C ILE A 140 -10.49 16.97 -0.92
N ALA A 141 -10.96 16.38 0.16
CA ALA A 141 -12.23 16.76 0.75
C ALA A 141 -12.10 18.12 1.44
N ALA A 142 -12.60 19.17 0.81
CA ALA A 142 -12.49 20.54 1.31
C ALA A 142 -13.80 21.09 1.87
N LYS A 143 -14.97 20.57 1.45
CA LYS A 143 -16.31 21.07 1.85
C LYS A 143 -17.22 19.95 2.29
N PRO A 144 -18.10 20.19 3.30
CA PRO A 144 -19.17 19.27 3.64
C PRO A 144 -20.08 19.06 2.43
N ASN A 145 -20.51 17.82 2.23
CA ASN A 145 -21.46 17.44 1.18
C ASN A 145 -20.99 17.63 -0.28
N GLY A 146 -19.73 17.97 -0.53
CA GLY A 146 -19.17 17.97 -1.87
C GLY A 146 -19.24 16.56 -2.48
N LYS A 147 -19.71 16.46 -3.72
CA LYS A 147 -19.81 15.21 -4.46
C LYS A 147 -19.21 15.39 -5.84
N LEU A 148 -18.41 14.43 -6.25
CA LEU A 148 -18.01 14.28 -7.63
C LEU A 148 -18.75 13.09 -8.23
N ALA A 149 -19.34 13.29 -9.39
CA ALA A 149 -20.01 12.26 -10.13
C ALA A 149 -19.28 11.98 -11.44
N LYS A 150 -19.26 10.72 -11.86
CA LYS A 150 -18.83 10.37 -13.21
C LYS A 150 -20.01 10.53 -14.14
N LEU A 151 -19.81 11.25 -15.23
CA LEU A 151 -20.87 11.61 -16.19
C LEU A 151 -20.65 10.91 -17.53
N ALA A 152 -21.72 10.31 -18.05
CA ALA A 152 -21.79 9.81 -19.42
C ALA A 152 -23.04 10.44 -20.08
N GLY A 153 -22.83 11.45 -20.94
CA GLY A 153 -23.94 12.25 -21.46
C GLY A 153 -24.70 12.93 -20.32
N VAL A 154 -25.99 12.63 -20.19
CA VAL A 154 -26.85 13.16 -19.12
C VAL A 154 -27.04 12.22 -17.91
N ARG A 155 -26.33 11.09 -17.86
CA ARG A 155 -26.51 10.10 -16.80
C ARG A 155 -25.38 10.17 -15.77
N PHE A 156 -25.74 10.36 -14.51
CA PHE A 156 -24.84 10.21 -13.37
C PHE A 156 -24.81 8.75 -12.92
N VAL A 157 -23.62 8.14 -12.85
CA VAL A 157 -23.52 6.72 -12.58
C VAL A 157 -22.81 6.39 -11.27
N ASN A 158 -21.87 7.22 -10.83
CA ASN A 158 -21.16 7.01 -9.59
C ASN A 158 -20.93 8.32 -8.86
N TYR A 159 -21.11 8.30 -7.55
CA TYR A 159 -20.78 9.41 -6.67
C TYR A 159 -19.53 9.08 -5.87
N VAL A 160 -18.59 9.99 -5.86
CA VAL A 160 -17.52 9.99 -4.87
C VAL A 160 -17.94 10.99 -3.79
N LYS A 161 -18.34 10.47 -2.65
CA LYS A 161 -18.65 11.32 -1.49
C LYS A 161 -17.34 11.84 -0.90
N MET A 162 -17.14 13.14 -0.95
CA MET A 162 -16.04 13.79 -0.27
C MET A 162 -16.46 14.06 1.18
N ARG A 163 -15.68 13.55 2.14
CA ARG A 163 -15.91 13.83 3.56
C ARG A 163 -15.26 15.17 3.92
N SER A 164 -15.92 15.91 4.79
CA SER A 164 -15.36 17.13 5.37
C SER A 164 -14.21 16.79 6.33
N SER A 165 -13.21 17.66 6.37
CA SER A 165 -12.16 17.60 7.41
C SER A 165 -12.71 17.87 8.83
N LYS A 166 -13.97 18.30 8.96
CA LYS A 166 -14.64 18.48 10.25
C LYS A 166 -15.27 17.21 10.81
N ASP A 167 -15.29 16.11 10.04
CA ASP A 167 -15.80 14.81 10.48
C ASP A 167 -14.68 13.93 11.09
N LYS A 168 -13.63 14.57 11.62
CA LYS A 168 -12.53 13.93 12.37
C LYS A 168 -12.84 13.97 13.85
#